data_377f8831465519ab8585f07032dbe9d1
#
_entry.id   377f8831465519ab8585f07032dbe9d1
#
_cell.length_a   1.000
_cell.length_b   1.000
_cell.length_c   1.000
_cell.angle_alpha   90.00
_cell.angle_beta   90.00
_cell.angle_gamma   90.00
#
_symmetry.space_group_name_H-M   'P 1'
#
loop_
_entity.id
_entity.type
_entity.pdbx_description
1 polymer ?
#
loop_
_entity_poly.entity_id
_entity_poly.type
_entity_poly.pdbx_seq_one_letter_code
_entity_poly.pdbx_strand_id
1 'polypeptide(L)'
;MNIKHHIALLAACVLATGVISCKTESDDAREKDAPAKIQYAEYTPTNGGAWIKYTRPADEDFLYVRAEYTLDNGQVISRSSSVYVDSLSISGFGSVKPYDVKLYACDYFANESEPYHLSVTPMEPNVVAVEQTVRVRPGFAGIVIELENPALESVDVYVDIEANDGRKATRIFTSQVAADKLMITDLEAIPYNITTHVRDKYDNATQPENKGTVTPLIDYELDKSKWSWINDATL
;
A
#
# COMPACT_ATOMS: atom_id res chain seq x y z
N MET A 1 -33.20 83.50 -1.89
CA MET A 1 -32.17 82.76 -2.68
C MET A 1 -32.24 81.31 -2.20
N ASN A 2 -32.75 80.42 -3.06
CA ASN A 2 -33.35 79.12 -2.68
C ASN A 2 -32.26 78.01 -2.63
N ILE A 3 -31.97 77.57 -1.43
CA ILE A 3 -31.05 76.45 -1.13
C ILE A 3 -31.55 75.10 -1.73
N LYS A 4 -32.78 75.04 -2.22
CA LYS A 4 -33.39 73.82 -2.79
C LYS A 4 -32.88 73.37 -4.16
N HIS A 5 -32.20 74.26 -4.92
CA HIS A 5 -31.68 73.88 -6.25
C HIS A 5 -30.27 73.29 -6.23
N HIS A 6 -29.50 73.46 -5.15
CA HIS A 6 -28.17 72.89 -5.06
C HIS A 6 -28.14 71.43 -4.57
N ILE A 7 -29.20 71.00 -3.88
CA ILE A 7 -29.30 69.61 -3.42
C ILE A 7 -29.72 68.69 -4.54
N ALA A 8 -30.50 69.19 -5.54
CA ALA A 8 -30.93 68.38 -6.69
C ALA A 8 -29.79 68.11 -7.70
N LEU A 9 -28.75 68.95 -7.74
CA LEU A 9 -27.63 68.79 -8.68
C LEU A 9 -26.56 67.83 -8.10
N LEU A 10 -26.44 67.70 -6.77
CA LEU A 10 -25.52 66.79 -6.12
C LEU A 10 -26.06 65.35 -6.08
N ALA A 11 -27.37 65.16 -6.13
CA ALA A 11 -27.98 63.82 -6.20
C ALA A 11 -27.90 63.14 -7.57
N ALA A 12 -27.69 63.93 -8.63
CA ALA A 12 -27.58 63.44 -10.01
C ALA A 12 -26.20 62.95 -10.40
N CYS A 13 -25.13 63.37 -9.66
CA CYS A 13 -23.75 62.96 -9.95
C CYS A 13 -23.34 61.67 -9.26
N VAL A 14 -24.11 61.14 -8.30
CA VAL A 14 -23.76 59.93 -7.54
C VAL A 14 -24.31 58.63 -8.22
N LEU A 15 -25.17 58.77 -9.18
CA LEU A 15 -25.79 57.64 -9.88
C LEU A 15 -25.11 57.21 -11.20
N ALA A 16 -23.96 57.84 -11.54
CA ALA A 16 -23.21 57.53 -12.77
C ALA A 16 -21.84 56.82 -12.52
N THR A 17 -21.57 56.37 -11.30
CA THR A 17 -20.57 55.33 -11.11
C THR A 17 -21.19 53.99 -11.45
N GLY A 18 -21.28 53.74 -12.74
CA GLY A 18 -21.55 52.42 -13.27
C GLY A 18 -20.61 51.46 -12.60
N VAL A 19 -21.16 50.46 -11.95
CA VAL A 19 -20.49 49.21 -11.67
C VAL A 19 -19.91 48.72 -13.00
N ILE A 20 -18.65 49.06 -13.26
CA ILE A 20 -17.78 48.26 -14.09
C ILE A 20 -17.54 47.03 -13.25
N SER A 21 -18.55 46.15 -13.24
CA SER A 21 -18.33 44.75 -12.96
C SER A 21 -17.31 44.34 -14.03
N CYS A 22 -16.04 44.31 -13.68
CA CYS A 22 -15.12 43.39 -14.33
C CYS A 22 -15.77 42.02 -14.21
N LYS A 23 -16.53 41.62 -15.20
CA LYS A 23 -16.56 40.22 -15.57
C LYS A 23 -15.11 39.95 -15.92
N THR A 24 -14.37 39.43 -14.98
CA THR A 24 -13.32 38.51 -15.28
C THR A 24 -13.97 37.46 -16.17
N GLU A 25 -13.80 37.58 -17.47
CA GLU A 25 -13.83 36.46 -18.39
C GLU A 25 -12.67 35.60 -17.96
N SER A 26 -12.90 34.94 -16.90
CA SER A 26 -11.92 34.12 -16.26
C SER A 26 -12.46 32.73 -16.32
N ASP A 27 -11.58 31.90 -16.42
CA ASP A 27 -11.52 30.55 -15.86
C ASP A 27 -12.61 29.55 -16.26
N ASP A 28 -13.82 29.96 -16.65
CA ASP A 28 -14.86 29.06 -17.19
C ASP A 28 -14.61 28.64 -18.65
N ALA A 29 -13.63 29.24 -19.32
CA ALA A 29 -13.18 28.84 -20.66
C ALA A 29 -11.95 27.92 -20.61
N ARG A 30 -11.48 27.55 -19.40
CA ARG A 30 -10.43 26.57 -19.25
C ARG A 30 -10.97 25.22 -19.64
N GLU A 31 -10.33 24.69 -20.57
CA GLU A 31 -10.45 23.40 -21.25
C GLU A 31 -11.40 22.41 -20.58
N LYS A 32 -12.59 22.26 -21.18
CA LYS A 32 -13.56 21.23 -20.78
C LYS A 32 -13.27 19.90 -21.45
N ASP A 33 -12.29 19.87 -22.33
CA ASP A 33 -11.96 18.68 -23.09
C ASP A 33 -11.08 17.76 -22.26
N ALA A 34 -11.51 16.51 -22.10
CA ALA A 34 -10.73 15.49 -21.44
C ALA A 34 -9.46 15.18 -22.24
N PRO A 35 -8.35 14.80 -21.58
CA PRO A 35 -7.11 14.43 -22.26
C PRO A 35 -7.32 13.27 -23.23
N ALA A 36 -6.44 13.13 -24.20
CA ALA A 36 -6.43 11.97 -25.08
C ALA A 36 -6.21 10.69 -24.25
N LYS A 37 -6.95 9.64 -24.61
CA LYS A 37 -6.79 8.37 -23.91
C LYS A 37 -5.41 7.74 -24.14
N ILE A 38 -4.99 6.91 -23.21
CA ILE A 38 -3.82 6.05 -23.33
C ILE A 38 -3.94 5.21 -24.61
N GLN A 39 -2.90 5.20 -25.44
CA GLN A 39 -2.92 4.45 -26.71
C GLN A 39 -2.25 3.08 -26.60
N TYR A 40 -1.32 2.94 -25.65
CA TYR A 40 -0.57 1.72 -25.44
C TYR A 40 -0.19 1.56 -23.97
N ALA A 41 -0.38 0.35 -23.45
CA ALA A 41 0.15 -0.08 -22.18
C ALA A 41 0.53 -1.56 -22.24
N GLU A 42 1.57 -1.90 -21.48
CA GLU A 42 2.04 -3.26 -21.24
C GLU A 42 2.23 -3.49 -19.74
N TYR A 43 2.36 -4.72 -19.31
CA TYR A 43 2.57 -5.00 -17.90
C TYR A 43 3.59 -6.13 -17.68
N THR A 44 4.24 -6.07 -16.52
CA THR A 44 5.05 -7.16 -15.96
C THR A 44 4.34 -7.65 -14.71
N PRO A 45 3.93 -8.95 -14.64
CA PRO A 45 3.24 -9.49 -13.49
C PRO A 45 4.16 -9.56 -12.28
N THR A 46 3.58 -9.34 -11.09
CA THR A 46 4.24 -9.49 -9.78
C THR A 46 3.35 -10.31 -8.85
N ASN A 47 3.83 -10.66 -7.66
CA ASN A 47 3.05 -11.38 -6.67
C ASN A 47 1.82 -10.56 -6.25
N GLY A 48 0.63 -11.07 -6.59
CA GLY A 48 -0.64 -10.39 -6.32
C GLY A 48 -0.81 -9.04 -6.99
N GLY A 49 -0.05 -8.74 -8.08
CA GLY A 49 -0.06 -7.44 -8.72
C GLY A 49 0.59 -7.39 -10.09
N ALA A 50 0.89 -6.18 -10.53
CA ALA A 50 1.66 -5.92 -11.75
C ALA A 50 2.31 -4.54 -11.75
N TRP A 51 3.42 -4.41 -12.46
CA TRP A 51 3.96 -3.15 -12.94
C TRP A 51 3.38 -2.87 -14.32
N ILE A 52 2.68 -1.75 -14.49
CA ILE A 52 2.12 -1.30 -15.76
C ILE A 52 2.99 -0.17 -16.29
N LYS A 53 3.44 -0.30 -17.52
CA LYS A 53 4.10 0.74 -18.28
C LYS A 53 3.17 1.20 -19.40
N TYR A 54 3.10 2.52 -19.63
CA TYR A 54 2.19 3.10 -20.62
C TYR A 54 2.87 4.24 -21.39
N THR A 55 2.32 4.55 -22.58
CA THR A 55 2.71 5.74 -23.33
C THR A 55 1.86 6.91 -22.86
N ARG A 56 2.52 7.97 -22.38
CA ARG A 56 1.85 9.20 -21.96
C ARG A 56 1.19 9.90 -23.15
N PRO A 57 -0.02 10.46 -22.98
CA PRO A 57 -0.59 11.39 -23.96
C PRO A 57 0.32 12.59 -24.18
N ALA A 58 0.17 13.24 -25.35
CA ALA A 58 0.95 14.42 -25.72
C ALA A 58 0.29 15.74 -25.29
N ASP A 59 -0.83 15.68 -24.58
CA ASP A 59 -1.58 16.84 -24.11
C ASP A 59 -0.73 17.67 -23.13
N GLU A 60 -0.70 18.99 -23.29
CA GLU A 60 0.11 19.89 -22.49
C GLU A 60 -0.36 19.98 -21.03
N ASP A 61 -1.63 19.73 -20.78
CA ASP A 61 -2.29 19.74 -19.47
C ASP A 61 -2.36 18.36 -18.80
N PHE A 62 -1.82 17.31 -19.42
CA PHE A 62 -1.74 15.98 -18.83
C PHE A 62 -1.00 16.01 -17.48
N LEU A 63 -1.63 15.45 -16.43
CA LEU A 63 -1.11 15.47 -15.07
C LEU A 63 -0.67 14.09 -14.57
N TYR A 64 -1.53 13.06 -14.71
CA TYR A 64 -1.22 11.71 -14.22
C TYR A 64 -2.07 10.64 -14.92
N VAL A 65 -1.69 9.39 -14.74
CA VAL A 65 -2.52 8.24 -15.11
C VAL A 65 -3.12 7.63 -13.84
N ARG A 66 -4.44 7.39 -13.89
CA ARG A 66 -5.18 6.67 -12.87
C ARG A 66 -5.54 5.27 -13.38
N ALA A 67 -5.17 4.24 -12.63
CA ALA A 67 -5.62 2.88 -12.84
C ALA A 67 -6.80 2.56 -11.90
N GLU A 68 -7.83 1.93 -12.42
CA GLU A 68 -8.98 1.44 -11.66
C GLU A 68 -9.20 -0.05 -11.96
N TYR A 69 -9.38 -0.84 -10.91
CA TYR A 69 -9.63 -2.27 -11.02
C TYR A 69 -10.40 -2.80 -9.82
N THR A 70 -11.05 -3.95 -9.99
CA THR A 70 -11.88 -4.57 -8.95
C THR A 70 -11.22 -5.84 -8.44
N LEU A 71 -11.09 -5.94 -7.11
CA LEU A 71 -10.57 -7.11 -6.41
C LEU A 71 -11.60 -8.24 -6.30
N ASP A 72 -11.16 -9.42 -5.88
CA ASP A 72 -12.02 -10.61 -5.72
C ASP A 72 -13.14 -10.41 -4.70
N ASN A 73 -12.93 -9.58 -3.68
CA ASN A 73 -13.94 -9.22 -2.67
C ASN A 73 -14.92 -8.14 -3.13
N GLY A 74 -14.82 -7.67 -4.40
CA GLY A 74 -15.66 -6.63 -4.97
C GLY A 74 -15.21 -5.19 -4.68
N GLN A 75 -14.12 -5.00 -3.94
CA GLN A 75 -13.57 -3.68 -3.67
C GLN A 75 -12.96 -3.09 -4.95
N VAL A 76 -13.34 -1.86 -5.29
CA VAL A 76 -12.73 -1.08 -6.38
C VAL A 76 -11.51 -0.34 -5.85
N ILE A 77 -10.37 -0.57 -6.46
CA ILE A 77 -9.10 0.08 -6.12
C ILE A 77 -8.75 1.10 -7.20
N SER A 78 -8.27 2.25 -6.75
CA SER A 78 -7.70 3.28 -7.60
C SER A 78 -6.23 3.53 -7.23
N ARG A 79 -5.36 3.61 -8.24
CA ARG A 79 -3.94 3.93 -8.12
C ARG A 79 -3.57 4.98 -9.13
N SER A 80 -2.76 5.94 -8.73
CA SER A 80 -2.31 7.01 -9.61
C SER A 80 -0.79 7.05 -9.70
N SER A 81 -0.30 7.42 -10.88
CA SER A 81 1.09 7.79 -11.13
C SER A 81 1.24 9.31 -11.07
N SER A 82 2.30 9.83 -11.66
CA SER A 82 2.48 11.26 -11.87
C SER A 82 2.99 11.54 -13.28
N VAL A 83 2.96 12.83 -13.68
CA VAL A 83 3.49 13.27 -14.98
C VAL A 83 4.96 12.93 -15.20
N TYR A 84 5.72 12.70 -14.13
CA TYR A 84 7.16 12.44 -14.20
C TYR A 84 7.52 10.98 -14.50
N VAL A 85 6.55 10.06 -14.42
CA VAL A 85 6.75 8.64 -14.65
C VAL A 85 5.79 8.10 -15.69
N ASP A 86 6.20 7.07 -16.39
CA ASP A 86 5.42 6.36 -17.42
C ASP A 86 4.98 4.96 -16.96
N SER A 87 4.95 4.77 -15.65
CA SER A 87 4.59 3.49 -15.04
C SER A 87 3.88 3.65 -13.71
N LEU A 88 3.13 2.63 -13.32
CA LEU A 88 2.49 2.51 -12.01
C LEU A 88 2.41 1.05 -11.56
N SER A 89 2.38 0.85 -10.24
CA SER A 89 2.21 -0.46 -9.63
C SER A 89 0.77 -0.65 -9.16
N ILE A 90 0.22 -1.82 -9.44
CA ILE A 90 -1.06 -2.27 -8.91
C ILE A 90 -0.87 -3.54 -8.09
N SER A 91 -1.68 -3.71 -7.04
CA SER A 91 -1.58 -4.84 -6.12
C SER A 91 -2.92 -5.17 -5.47
N GLY A 92 -2.98 -6.30 -4.78
CA GLY A 92 -4.15 -6.73 -4.01
C GLY A 92 -4.95 -7.84 -4.66
N PHE A 93 -4.51 -8.38 -5.81
CA PHE A 93 -5.17 -9.51 -6.44
C PHE A 93 -5.00 -10.79 -5.63
N GLY A 94 -6.12 -11.44 -5.33
CA GLY A 94 -6.19 -12.65 -4.53
C GLY A 94 -6.13 -13.97 -5.34
N SER A 95 -6.06 -13.90 -6.67
CA SER A 95 -6.09 -15.07 -7.56
C SER A 95 -5.24 -14.85 -8.80
N VAL A 96 -4.75 -15.95 -9.37
CA VAL A 96 -4.07 -15.97 -10.69
C VAL A 96 -5.13 -16.11 -11.78
N LYS A 97 -5.70 -15.00 -12.21
CA LYS A 97 -6.70 -14.91 -13.28
C LYS A 97 -6.62 -13.56 -13.99
N PRO A 98 -7.21 -13.41 -15.20
CA PRO A 98 -7.30 -12.11 -15.85
C PRO A 98 -8.20 -11.15 -15.07
N TYR A 99 -7.71 -9.92 -14.84
CA TYR A 99 -8.46 -8.78 -14.29
C TYR A 99 -8.49 -7.65 -15.31
N ASP A 100 -9.64 -6.98 -15.44
CA ASP A 100 -9.75 -5.78 -16.25
C ASP A 100 -9.26 -4.57 -15.47
N VAL A 101 -8.19 -3.96 -15.96
CA VAL A 101 -7.61 -2.74 -15.40
C VAL A 101 -7.87 -1.61 -16.37
N LYS A 102 -8.58 -0.58 -15.91
CA LYS A 102 -8.90 0.62 -16.69
C LYS A 102 -7.87 1.69 -16.40
N LEU A 103 -7.23 2.20 -17.43
CA LEU A 103 -6.28 3.31 -17.33
C LEU A 103 -6.91 4.57 -17.89
N TYR A 104 -6.92 5.63 -17.09
CA TYR A 104 -7.43 6.96 -17.46
C TYR A 104 -6.28 7.96 -17.46
N ALA A 105 -6.15 8.76 -18.50
CA ALA A 105 -5.35 9.96 -18.46
C ALA A 105 -6.14 11.06 -17.76
N CYS A 106 -5.52 11.78 -16.85
CA CYS A 106 -6.14 12.85 -16.06
C CYS A 106 -5.35 14.13 -16.24
N ASP A 107 -6.06 15.26 -16.33
CA ASP A 107 -5.50 16.61 -16.49
C ASP A 107 -5.49 17.41 -15.18
N TYR A 108 -5.03 18.66 -15.26
CA TYR A 108 -5.02 19.61 -14.13
C TYR A 108 -6.42 20.05 -13.68
N PHE A 109 -7.45 19.84 -14.49
CA PHE A 109 -8.83 20.23 -14.22
C PHE A 109 -9.68 19.08 -13.69
N ALA A 110 -9.05 17.90 -13.45
CA ALA A 110 -9.68 16.67 -13.05
C ALA A 110 -10.63 16.05 -14.10
N ASN A 111 -10.45 16.38 -15.38
CA ASN A 111 -11.10 15.63 -16.45
C ASN A 111 -10.35 14.31 -16.65
N GLU A 112 -11.10 13.28 -16.99
CA GLU A 112 -10.58 11.94 -17.27
C GLU A 112 -10.87 11.55 -18.71
N SER A 113 -9.89 10.94 -19.37
CA SER A 113 -10.07 10.40 -20.72
C SER A 113 -11.02 9.20 -20.73
N GLU A 114 -11.41 8.76 -21.92
CA GLU A 114 -11.96 7.42 -22.09
C GLU A 114 -10.94 6.37 -21.59
N PRO A 115 -11.39 5.27 -20.97
CA PRO A 115 -10.49 4.26 -20.43
C PRO A 115 -9.76 3.47 -21.53
N TYR A 116 -8.51 3.15 -21.24
CA TYR A 116 -7.80 2.09 -21.92
C TYR A 116 -7.92 0.81 -21.09
N HIS A 117 -8.45 -0.25 -21.66
CA HIS A 117 -8.63 -1.53 -20.99
C HIS A 117 -7.38 -2.40 -21.16
N LEU A 118 -6.80 -2.84 -20.06
CA LEU A 118 -5.66 -3.74 -20.00
C LEU A 118 -6.04 -4.99 -19.20
N SER A 119 -6.00 -6.15 -19.86
CA SER A 119 -6.20 -7.43 -19.16
C SER A 119 -4.90 -7.85 -18.48
N VAL A 120 -4.88 -7.86 -17.15
CA VAL A 120 -3.72 -8.17 -16.32
C VAL A 120 -3.93 -9.51 -15.62
N THR A 121 -2.98 -10.44 -15.76
CA THR A 121 -2.92 -11.68 -14.98
C THR A 121 -1.73 -11.58 -14.03
N PRO A 122 -1.95 -11.45 -12.71
CA PRO A 122 -0.86 -11.39 -11.73
C PRO A 122 -0.19 -12.74 -11.54
N MET A 123 0.97 -12.76 -10.88
CA MET A 123 1.52 -13.97 -10.28
C MET A 123 0.73 -14.38 -9.04
N GLU A 124 1.14 -15.45 -8.38
CA GLU A 124 0.55 -15.93 -7.13
C GLU A 124 0.40 -14.80 -6.11
N PRO A 125 -0.72 -14.77 -5.34
CA PRO A 125 -0.95 -13.74 -4.34
C PRO A 125 0.22 -13.60 -3.36
N ASN A 126 0.55 -12.38 -2.96
CA ASN A 126 1.70 -12.14 -2.10
C ASN A 126 1.60 -12.87 -0.74
N VAL A 127 0.41 -12.98 -0.18
CA VAL A 127 0.18 -13.72 1.08
C VAL A 127 0.59 -15.19 0.96
N VAL A 128 0.37 -15.81 -0.22
CA VAL A 128 0.76 -17.20 -0.48
C VAL A 128 2.27 -17.28 -0.67
N ALA A 129 2.86 -16.38 -1.45
CA ALA A 129 4.31 -16.32 -1.65
C ALA A 129 5.05 -16.15 -0.31
N VAL A 130 4.54 -15.30 0.59
CA VAL A 130 5.11 -15.10 1.92
C VAL A 130 4.96 -16.38 2.77
N GLU A 131 3.75 -16.97 2.86
CA GLU A 131 3.49 -18.16 3.69
C GLU A 131 4.38 -19.34 3.31
N GLN A 132 4.67 -19.53 2.03
CA GLN A 132 5.56 -20.59 1.53
C GLN A 132 7.00 -20.44 2.04
N THR A 133 7.42 -19.22 2.38
CA THR A 133 8.76 -18.93 2.90
C THR A 133 8.85 -18.99 4.42
N VAL A 134 7.72 -18.97 5.12
CA VAL A 134 7.70 -19.00 6.59
C VAL A 134 8.41 -20.23 7.12
N ARG A 135 9.46 -20.01 7.91
CA ARG A 135 10.25 -21.03 8.61
C ARG A 135 10.21 -20.75 10.09
N VAL A 136 10.06 -21.82 10.87
CA VAL A 136 10.00 -21.74 12.32
C VAL A 136 11.13 -22.57 12.92
N ARG A 137 11.85 -21.99 13.87
CA ARG A 137 12.95 -22.68 14.54
C ARG A 137 13.06 -22.30 16.02
N PRO A 138 13.70 -23.15 16.86
CA PRO A 138 13.93 -22.81 18.26
C PRO A 138 14.84 -21.59 18.41
N GLY A 139 14.52 -20.75 19.39
CA GLY A 139 15.34 -19.67 19.93
C GLY A 139 15.56 -19.87 21.42
N PHE A 140 16.43 -19.08 22.03
CA PHE A 140 16.62 -19.08 23.49
C PHE A 140 15.36 -18.51 24.17
N ALA A 141 14.79 -19.27 25.10
CA ALA A 141 13.51 -18.98 25.75
C ALA A 141 12.42 -18.51 24.76
N GLY A 142 12.41 -19.05 23.52
CA GLY A 142 11.50 -18.54 22.49
C GLY A 142 11.53 -19.31 21.17
N ILE A 143 10.78 -18.76 20.22
CA ILE A 143 10.63 -19.29 18.86
C ILE A 143 10.96 -18.17 17.87
N VAL A 144 11.75 -18.50 16.86
CA VAL A 144 12.13 -17.59 15.77
C VAL A 144 11.34 -17.96 14.52
N ILE A 145 10.72 -16.97 13.92
CA ILE A 145 10.01 -17.06 12.64
C ILE A 145 10.82 -16.25 11.62
N GLU A 146 11.18 -16.85 10.50
CA GLU A 146 11.88 -16.22 9.40
C GLU A 146 10.98 -16.30 8.15
N LEU A 147 10.94 -15.22 7.38
CA LEU A 147 10.12 -15.13 6.17
C LEU A 147 10.76 -14.22 5.13
N GLU A 148 10.32 -14.37 3.87
CA GLU A 148 10.62 -13.48 2.76
C GLU A 148 9.31 -12.86 2.26
N ASN A 149 9.34 -11.57 1.90
CA ASN A 149 8.21 -10.83 1.38
C ASN A 149 8.63 -10.16 0.05
N PRO A 150 8.51 -10.88 -1.08
CA PRO A 150 9.08 -10.45 -2.36
C PRO A 150 8.38 -9.22 -2.94
N ALA A 151 7.12 -8.98 -2.61
CA ALA A 151 6.37 -7.82 -3.11
C ALA A 151 6.57 -6.55 -2.26
N LEU A 152 7.20 -6.64 -1.08
CA LEU A 152 7.37 -5.52 -0.13
C LEU A 152 6.03 -4.89 0.30
N GLU A 153 4.92 -5.58 0.11
CA GLU A 153 3.61 -5.15 0.57
C GLU A 153 3.43 -5.52 2.05
N SER A 154 2.67 -4.69 2.78
CA SER A 154 2.38 -4.97 4.19
C SER A 154 1.54 -6.24 4.32
N VAL A 155 2.03 -7.18 5.13
CA VAL A 155 1.33 -8.42 5.49
C VAL A 155 1.35 -8.63 6.99
N ASP A 156 0.29 -9.22 7.51
CA ASP A 156 0.18 -9.68 8.89
C ASP A 156 0.38 -11.19 8.93
N VAL A 157 1.39 -11.62 9.67
CA VAL A 157 1.72 -13.04 9.91
C VAL A 157 1.13 -13.44 11.26
N TYR A 158 0.15 -14.29 11.23
CA TYR A 158 -0.47 -14.88 12.40
C TYR A 158 0.29 -16.15 12.78
N VAL A 159 0.70 -16.25 14.03
CA VAL A 159 1.41 -17.41 14.57
C VAL A 159 0.63 -17.92 15.77
N ASP A 160 -0.05 -19.04 15.58
CA ASP A 160 -0.74 -19.76 16.63
C ASP A 160 0.23 -20.76 17.26
N ILE A 161 0.39 -20.67 18.57
CA ILE A 161 1.22 -21.55 19.37
C ILE A 161 0.34 -22.35 20.35
N GLU A 162 0.50 -23.66 20.36
CA GLU A 162 -0.19 -24.55 21.26
C GLU A 162 0.81 -25.41 22.01
N ALA A 163 0.90 -25.21 23.33
CA ALA A 163 1.75 -26.02 24.20
C ALA A 163 1.17 -27.43 24.38
N ASN A 164 2.03 -28.40 24.68
CA ASN A 164 1.60 -29.78 24.92
C ASN A 164 0.67 -29.98 26.14
N ASP A 165 0.60 -28.95 27.02
CA ASP A 165 -0.32 -28.90 28.16
C ASP A 165 -1.69 -28.25 27.79
N GLY A 166 -1.89 -27.89 26.53
CA GLY A 166 -3.13 -27.33 26.00
C GLY A 166 -3.24 -25.79 26.08
N ARG A 167 -2.24 -25.09 26.62
CA ARG A 167 -2.19 -23.62 26.58
C ARG A 167 -2.03 -23.14 25.13
N LYS A 168 -2.82 -22.14 24.76
CA LYS A 168 -2.81 -21.57 23.40
C LYS A 168 -2.60 -20.07 23.43
N ALA A 169 -1.89 -19.56 22.45
CA ALA A 169 -1.76 -18.13 22.22
C ALA A 169 -1.57 -17.85 20.73
N THR A 170 -2.04 -16.69 20.29
CA THR A 170 -1.78 -16.16 18.94
C THR A 170 -0.87 -14.94 19.06
N ARG A 171 0.09 -14.85 18.18
CA ARG A 171 0.91 -13.66 17.97
C ARG A 171 0.73 -13.16 16.54
N ILE A 172 0.64 -11.85 16.37
CA ILE A 172 0.48 -11.20 15.06
C ILE A 172 1.67 -10.29 14.87
N PHE A 173 2.31 -10.44 13.73
CA PHE A 173 3.46 -9.64 13.33
C PHE A 173 3.18 -9.02 11.97
N THR A 174 3.40 -7.72 11.84
CA THR A 174 3.30 -7.03 10.55
C THR A 174 4.70 -6.91 9.95
N SER A 175 4.84 -7.35 8.70
CA SER A 175 6.09 -7.25 7.92
C SER A 175 5.86 -6.53 6.61
N GLN A 176 6.80 -5.66 6.24
CA GLN A 176 6.83 -4.92 4.97
C GLN A 176 8.24 -4.84 4.40
N VAL A 177 9.12 -5.74 4.80
CA VAL A 177 10.52 -5.79 4.38
C VAL A 177 10.80 -7.06 3.60
N ALA A 178 11.80 -7.05 2.71
CA ALA A 178 12.10 -8.15 1.80
C ALA A 178 12.39 -9.48 2.52
N ALA A 179 13.02 -9.42 3.69
CA ALA A 179 13.24 -10.56 4.57
C ALA A 179 13.10 -10.10 6.02
N ASP A 180 12.41 -10.87 6.83
CA ASP A 180 12.14 -10.52 8.21
C ASP A 180 12.43 -11.68 9.16
N LYS A 181 12.71 -11.31 10.41
CA LYS A 181 13.00 -12.24 11.48
C LYS A 181 12.28 -11.81 12.75
N LEU A 182 11.23 -12.54 13.08
CA LEU A 182 10.32 -12.27 14.17
C LEU A 182 10.66 -13.21 15.34
N MET A 183 10.41 -12.76 16.57
CA MET A 183 10.65 -13.59 17.76
C MET A 183 9.44 -13.59 18.67
N ILE A 184 9.10 -14.78 19.14
CA ILE A 184 8.21 -14.99 20.29
C ILE A 184 9.11 -15.35 21.47
N THR A 185 9.11 -14.54 22.51
CA THR A 185 9.95 -14.68 23.70
C THR A 185 9.15 -15.16 24.92
N ASP A 186 9.86 -15.40 26.02
CA ASP A 186 9.27 -15.78 27.33
C ASP A 186 8.49 -17.09 27.27
N LEU A 187 8.99 -18.03 26.46
CA LEU A 187 8.43 -19.38 26.37
C LEU A 187 9.26 -20.37 27.21
N GLU A 188 8.55 -21.23 27.90
CA GLU A 188 9.14 -22.39 28.59
C GLU A 188 9.79 -23.35 27.57
N ALA A 189 10.81 -24.10 27.98
CA ALA A 189 11.46 -25.09 27.13
C ALA A 189 10.64 -26.41 27.05
N ILE A 190 9.39 -26.29 26.60
CA ILE A 190 8.46 -27.41 26.33
C ILE A 190 8.07 -27.42 24.85
N PRO A 191 7.58 -28.54 24.30
CA PRO A 191 7.12 -28.59 22.91
C PRO A 191 5.88 -27.71 22.66
N TYR A 192 5.92 -26.93 21.58
CA TYR A 192 4.81 -26.14 21.05
C TYR A 192 4.51 -26.56 19.62
N ASN A 193 3.26 -26.84 19.31
CA ASN A 193 2.79 -26.99 17.94
C ASN A 193 2.52 -25.61 17.35
N ILE A 194 3.07 -25.33 16.17
CA ILE A 194 3.03 -24.02 15.54
C ILE A 194 2.19 -24.10 14.27
N THR A 195 1.22 -23.20 14.16
CA THR A 195 0.43 -23.01 12.95
C THR A 195 0.55 -21.54 12.51
N THR A 196 0.73 -21.30 11.22
CA THR A 196 0.82 -19.93 10.68
C THR A 196 -0.22 -19.71 9.60
N HIS A 197 -0.61 -18.47 9.40
CA HIS A 197 -1.29 -17.98 8.21
C HIS A 197 -0.97 -16.51 8.00
N VAL A 198 -1.05 -16.07 6.75
CA VAL A 198 -0.70 -14.71 6.34
C VAL A 198 -1.93 -14.03 5.79
N ARG A 199 -2.12 -12.75 6.13
CA ARG A 199 -3.20 -11.89 5.64
C ARG A 199 -2.66 -10.55 5.19
N ASP A 200 -3.24 -9.96 4.13
CA ASP A 200 -2.94 -8.61 3.68
C ASP A 200 -4.09 -7.63 3.98
N LYS A 201 -3.86 -6.34 3.68
CA LYS A 201 -4.85 -5.27 3.84
C LYS A 201 -6.04 -5.33 2.87
N TYR A 202 -6.01 -6.24 1.89
CA TYR A 202 -7.06 -6.44 0.88
C TYR A 202 -7.96 -7.63 1.20
N ASP A 203 -7.84 -8.18 2.40
CA ASP A 203 -8.54 -9.38 2.88
C ASP A 203 -8.13 -10.69 2.19
N ASN A 204 -7.04 -10.70 1.41
CA ASN A 204 -6.45 -11.95 0.99
C ASN A 204 -5.82 -12.64 2.20
N ALA A 205 -6.06 -13.94 2.35
CA ALA A 205 -5.51 -14.72 3.45
C ALA A 205 -5.19 -16.15 2.99
N THR A 206 -4.13 -16.72 3.56
CA THR A 206 -3.82 -18.14 3.40
C THR A 206 -4.66 -18.98 4.37
N GLN A 207 -4.79 -20.27 4.07
CA GLN A 207 -5.30 -21.22 5.06
C GLN A 207 -4.23 -21.46 6.14
N PRO A 208 -4.62 -21.71 7.39
CA PRO A 208 -3.66 -22.07 8.43
C PRO A 208 -2.83 -23.29 8.07
N GLU A 209 -1.49 -23.15 8.13
CA GLU A 209 -0.52 -24.18 7.81
C GLU A 209 0.25 -24.62 9.07
N ASN A 210 0.29 -25.91 9.32
CA ASN A 210 1.07 -26.46 10.44
C ASN A 210 2.57 -26.48 10.09
N LYS A 211 3.38 -25.74 10.84
CA LYS A 211 4.85 -25.66 10.70
C LYS A 211 5.60 -26.68 11.57
N GLY A 212 4.87 -27.56 12.23
CA GLY A 212 5.43 -28.60 13.09
C GLY A 212 5.56 -28.20 14.56
N THR A 213 6.31 -29.02 15.29
CA THR A 213 6.55 -28.83 16.73
C THR A 213 7.94 -28.28 16.98
N VAL A 214 8.01 -27.22 17.78
CA VAL A 214 9.28 -26.55 18.16
C VAL A 214 9.39 -26.52 19.69
N THR A 215 10.57 -26.87 20.18
CA THR A 215 10.90 -26.73 21.61
C THR A 215 11.93 -25.61 21.77
N PRO A 216 11.61 -24.52 22.47
CA PRO A 216 12.57 -23.45 22.76
C PRO A 216 13.83 -23.98 23.42
N LEU A 217 14.97 -23.34 23.11
CA LEU A 217 16.22 -23.60 23.80
C LEU A 217 16.15 -23.03 25.21
N ILE A 218 16.75 -23.73 26.16
CA ILE A 218 16.81 -23.26 27.53
C ILE A 218 17.72 -22.03 27.58
N ASP A 219 17.24 -20.95 28.15
CA ASP A 219 18.06 -19.77 28.49
C ASP A 219 18.48 -19.88 29.94
N TYR A 220 19.74 -20.21 30.14
CA TYR A 220 20.31 -20.24 31.48
C TYR A 220 20.90 -18.87 31.82
N GLU A 221 20.48 -18.32 32.94
CA GLU A 221 21.17 -17.18 33.51
C GLU A 221 22.61 -17.57 33.79
N LEU A 222 23.56 -16.92 33.14
CA LEU A 222 24.97 -17.18 33.32
C LEU A 222 25.37 -16.77 34.74
N ASP A 223 25.92 -17.72 35.50
CA ASP A 223 26.48 -17.46 36.81
C ASP A 223 27.72 -16.57 36.71
N LYS A 224 27.52 -15.27 36.86
CA LYS A 224 28.56 -14.27 36.78
C LYS A 224 29.61 -14.40 37.87
N SER A 225 29.35 -15.16 38.96
CA SER A 225 30.32 -15.43 40.01
C SER A 225 31.47 -16.31 39.53
N LYS A 226 31.26 -17.04 38.42
CA LYS A 226 32.27 -17.89 37.77
C LYS A 226 33.10 -17.17 36.71
N TRP A 227 32.85 -15.89 36.46
CA TRP A 227 33.62 -15.12 35.50
C TRP A 227 34.96 -14.70 36.12
N SER A 228 36.05 -14.99 35.43
CA SER A 228 37.38 -14.47 35.77
C SER A 228 37.82 -13.48 34.69
N TRP A 229 38.46 -12.39 35.12
CA TRP A 229 39.09 -11.47 34.18
C TRP A 229 40.35 -12.17 33.60
N ILE A 230 40.40 -12.29 32.29
CA ILE A 230 41.63 -12.66 31.59
C ILE A 230 42.40 -11.35 31.40
N ASN A 231 43.54 -11.25 32.05
CA ASN A 231 44.42 -10.09 31.87
C ASN A 231 45.25 -10.32 30.60
N ASP A 232 45.14 -9.45 29.60
CA ASP A 232 45.83 -9.53 28.31
C ASP A 232 47.37 -9.64 28.43
N ALA A 233 47.91 -9.41 29.60
CA ALA A 233 49.37 -9.52 29.86
C ALA A 233 49.87 -10.97 29.90
N THR A 234 48.98 -11.98 29.71
CA THR A 234 49.34 -13.42 29.81
C THR A 234 49.03 -14.22 28.54
N LEU A 235 48.71 -13.53 27.41
CA LEU A 235 48.54 -14.13 26.08
C LEU A 235 49.79 -13.93 25.23
#